data_f0c2f097c8961e1e161ed6ffc2b73c9b
#
_entry.id   f0c2f097c8961e1e161ed6ffc2b73c9b
#
_cell.length_a   1.000
_cell.length_b   1.000
_cell.length_c   1.000
_cell.angle_alpha   90.00
_cell.angle_beta   90.00
_cell.angle_gamma   90.00
#
_symmetry.space_group_name_H-M   'P 1'
#
loop_
_entity.id
_entity.type
_entity.pdbx_description
1 polymer ?
#
loop_
_entity_poly.entity_id
_entity_poly.type
_entity_poly.pdbx_seq_one_letter_code
_entity_poly.pdbx_strand_id
1 'polypeptide(L)'
;MIGERPRGIRAVLTSGALLLVALLWLGPYAWMTLTSLKTLPEIVAAPAYPLPQSVQLGAYREVLKAVPVLRYLANTIVMAVAIAALQIALALPAGYALAKLHFAGKRAAFTLVLACLLIPAQVTFVPIFTMLGAAGLVNTFGALILPFAVSAFGTFLVRQALLNVPDELIEAARMDGASELRIIYGLLAPMLRPTLASFFLFSFIFHYNDYFWPLVMTTDDRVRTLPLAIALLREQGTGVRWHVVMAGNVILSLPVLALFAAAQRQILRAVTARAI
;
A
#
# COMPACT_ATOMS: atom_id res chain seq x y z
N MET A 1 -22.57 -7.01 -25.96
CA MET A 1 -23.89 -7.28 -25.34
C MET A 1 -24.07 -6.29 -24.21
N ILE A 2 -24.96 -5.31 -24.42
CA ILE A 2 -25.27 -4.23 -23.46
C ILE A 2 -26.09 -4.89 -22.36
N GLY A 3 -25.54 -4.96 -21.14
CA GLY A 3 -26.17 -5.58 -20.00
C GLY A 3 -27.55 -4.97 -19.73
N GLU A 4 -28.59 -5.78 -19.78
CA GLU A 4 -29.95 -5.39 -19.41
C GLU A 4 -29.95 -4.83 -18.01
N ARG A 5 -30.37 -3.56 -17.88
CA ARG A 5 -30.59 -2.95 -16.58
C ARG A 5 -31.69 -3.75 -15.88
N PRO A 6 -31.42 -4.28 -14.67
CA PRO A 6 -32.45 -5.01 -13.94
C PRO A 6 -33.63 -4.07 -13.69
N ARG A 7 -34.79 -4.40 -14.30
CA ARG A 7 -36.02 -3.63 -14.16
C ARG A 7 -36.82 -4.21 -12.99
N GLY A 8 -37.36 -3.34 -12.11
CA GLY A 8 -38.29 -3.73 -11.06
C GLY A 8 -37.66 -4.24 -9.76
N ILE A 9 -38.30 -5.20 -9.09
CA ILE A 9 -37.97 -5.73 -7.76
C ILE A 9 -36.53 -6.21 -7.65
N ARG A 10 -35.97 -6.83 -8.70
CA ARG A 10 -34.56 -7.29 -8.71
C ARG A 10 -33.56 -6.13 -8.57
N ALA A 11 -33.84 -4.98 -9.21
CA ALA A 11 -32.98 -3.80 -9.08
C ALA A 11 -33.00 -3.23 -7.66
N VAL A 12 -34.16 -3.21 -7.02
CA VAL A 12 -34.31 -2.76 -5.63
C VAL A 12 -33.60 -3.70 -4.69
N LEU A 13 -33.77 -5.02 -4.86
CA LEU A 13 -33.10 -6.03 -4.03
C LEU A 13 -31.56 -5.99 -4.19
N THR A 14 -31.05 -5.89 -5.42
CA THR A 14 -29.60 -5.78 -5.65
C THR A 14 -29.02 -4.48 -5.10
N SER A 15 -29.71 -3.34 -5.27
CA SER A 15 -29.28 -2.06 -4.69
C SER A 15 -29.34 -2.08 -3.17
N GLY A 16 -30.35 -2.71 -2.58
CA GLY A 16 -30.46 -2.89 -1.13
C GLY A 16 -29.33 -3.79 -0.57
N ALA A 17 -29.03 -4.90 -1.25
CA ALA A 17 -27.91 -5.78 -0.88
C ALA A 17 -26.56 -5.07 -0.98
N LEU A 18 -26.32 -4.31 -2.06
CA LEU A 18 -25.09 -3.53 -2.23
C LEU A 18 -24.96 -2.44 -1.16
N LEU A 19 -26.05 -1.76 -0.81
CA LEU A 19 -26.05 -0.77 0.27
C LEU A 19 -25.73 -1.41 1.61
N LEU A 20 -26.32 -2.55 1.91
CA LEU A 20 -26.05 -3.29 3.16
C LEU A 20 -24.59 -3.73 3.23
N VAL A 21 -24.03 -4.26 2.15
CA VAL A 21 -22.60 -4.60 2.07
C VAL A 21 -21.73 -3.36 2.28
N ALA A 22 -22.06 -2.23 1.62
CA ALA A 22 -21.32 -0.99 1.77
C ALA A 22 -21.35 -0.47 3.22
N LEU A 23 -22.51 -0.49 3.88
CA LEU A 23 -22.65 -0.10 5.28
C LEU A 23 -21.86 -1.01 6.22
N LEU A 24 -21.83 -2.31 5.96
CA LEU A 24 -21.08 -3.28 6.75
C LEU A 24 -19.57 -3.04 6.63
N TRP A 25 -19.07 -2.72 5.42
CA TRP A 25 -17.67 -2.39 5.19
C TRP A 25 -17.26 -1.02 5.74
N LEU A 26 -18.16 -0.04 5.73
CA LEU A 26 -17.92 1.29 6.31
C LEU A 26 -18.08 1.32 7.83
N GLY A 27 -18.78 0.34 8.41
CA GLY A 27 -19.08 0.26 9.84
C GLY A 27 -17.85 0.45 10.74
N PRO A 28 -16.75 -0.32 10.57
CA PRO A 28 -15.54 -0.15 11.38
C PRO A 28 -14.92 1.25 11.28
N TYR A 29 -14.92 1.87 10.10
CA TYR A 29 -14.41 3.23 9.90
C TYR A 29 -15.30 4.29 10.55
N ALA A 30 -16.63 4.11 10.44
CA ALA A 30 -17.58 4.96 11.12
C ALA A 30 -17.41 4.84 12.64
N TRP A 31 -17.29 3.61 13.16
CA TRP A 31 -17.03 3.36 14.59
C TRP A 31 -15.74 4.04 15.06
N MET A 32 -14.63 3.88 14.33
CA MET A 32 -13.36 4.52 14.61
C MET A 32 -13.51 6.04 14.70
N THR A 33 -14.19 6.64 13.70
CA THR A 33 -14.40 8.09 13.63
C THR A 33 -15.30 8.57 14.77
N LEU A 34 -16.40 7.89 15.05
CA LEU A 34 -17.30 8.25 16.14
C LEU A 34 -16.61 8.10 17.51
N THR A 35 -15.82 7.05 17.70
CA THR A 35 -15.06 6.83 18.94
C THR A 35 -13.99 7.90 19.15
N SER A 36 -13.36 8.41 18.08
CA SER A 36 -12.39 9.49 18.18
C SER A 36 -12.98 10.83 18.66
N LEU A 37 -14.29 10.98 18.57
CA LEU A 37 -15.03 12.16 18.99
C LEU A 37 -15.61 12.05 20.41
N LYS A 38 -15.40 10.93 21.11
CA LYS A 38 -15.85 10.67 22.47
C LYS A 38 -14.80 11.03 23.52
N THR A 39 -15.27 11.18 24.78
CA THR A 39 -14.38 11.22 25.94
C THR A 39 -14.04 9.80 26.42
N LEU A 40 -12.94 9.64 27.16
CA LEU A 40 -12.57 8.35 27.73
C LEU A 40 -13.62 7.81 28.73
N PRO A 41 -14.18 8.61 29.66
CA PRO A 41 -15.25 8.17 30.54
C PRO A 41 -16.49 7.65 29.78
N GLU A 42 -16.85 8.33 28.69
CA GLU A 42 -17.99 7.93 27.84
C GLU A 42 -17.75 6.56 27.14
N ILE A 43 -16.52 6.31 26.67
CA ILE A 43 -16.15 5.02 26.07
C ILE A 43 -16.19 3.91 27.10
N VAL A 44 -15.72 4.16 28.33
CA VAL A 44 -15.69 3.16 29.41
C VAL A 44 -17.09 2.87 29.94
N ALA A 45 -17.92 3.91 30.10
CA ALA A 45 -19.28 3.75 30.64
C ALA A 45 -20.23 3.04 29.67
N ALA A 46 -20.10 3.28 28.38
CA ALA A 46 -20.97 2.71 27.34
C ALA A 46 -20.19 2.33 26.09
N PRO A 47 -19.35 1.28 26.14
CA PRO A 47 -18.46 0.91 25.03
C PRO A 47 -19.20 0.53 23.74
N ALA A 48 -20.40 -0.07 23.87
CA ALA A 48 -21.20 -0.49 22.71
C ALA A 48 -22.07 0.62 22.11
N TYR A 49 -22.21 1.77 22.77
CA TYR A 49 -23.03 2.87 22.24
C TYR A 49 -22.27 3.62 21.13
N PRO A 50 -22.80 3.70 19.90
CA PRO A 50 -22.02 4.21 18.77
C PRO A 50 -21.86 5.72 18.76
N LEU A 51 -22.86 6.48 19.19
CA LEU A 51 -22.87 7.95 19.03
C LEU A 51 -22.18 8.66 20.20
N PRO A 52 -21.42 9.76 19.96
CA PRO A 52 -20.91 10.62 21.02
C PRO A 52 -22.04 11.41 21.67
N GLN A 53 -22.04 11.60 22.99
CA GLN A 53 -22.99 12.49 23.70
C GLN A 53 -22.72 13.95 23.34
N SER A 54 -21.44 14.30 23.14
CA SER A 54 -21.00 15.60 22.65
C SER A 54 -19.75 15.43 21.78
N VAL A 55 -19.69 16.16 20.67
CA VAL A 55 -18.52 16.10 19.77
C VAL A 55 -17.31 16.73 20.43
N GLN A 56 -16.26 15.91 20.68
CA GLN A 56 -15.03 16.35 21.32
C GLN A 56 -13.85 16.25 20.37
N LEU A 57 -13.17 17.38 20.13
CA LEU A 57 -11.95 17.41 19.31
C LEU A 57 -10.67 17.37 20.16
N GLY A 58 -10.79 17.14 21.47
CA GLY A 58 -9.68 17.06 22.40
C GLY A 58 -8.65 15.99 22.01
N ALA A 59 -9.12 14.81 21.60
CA ALA A 59 -8.28 13.70 21.16
C ALA A 59 -7.37 14.06 19.98
N TYR A 60 -7.87 14.79 19.00
CA TYR A 60 -7.07 15.26 17.85
C TYR A 60 -5.99 16.26 18.28
N ARG A 61 -6.33 17.20 19.16
CA ARG A 61 -5.35 18.14 19.71
C ARG A 61 -4.26 17.43 20.51
N GLU A 62 -4.64 16.38 21.21
CA GLU A 62 -3.71 15.57 21.99
C GLU A 62 -2.75 14.81 21.06
N VAL A 63 -3.23 14.16 19.99
CA VAL A 63 -2.37 13.52 18.97
C VAL A 63 -1.37 14.53 18.39
N LEU A 64 -1.86 15.72 17.98
CA LEU A 64 -1.01 16.74 17.37
C LEU A 64 0.04 17.33 18.33
N LYS A 65 -0.21 17.28 19.66
CA LYS A 65 0.75 17.69 20.69
C LYS A 65 1.72 16.56 21.06
N ALA A 66 1.26 15.33 21.09
CA ALA A 66 2.04 14.17 21.51
C ALA A 66 3.08 13.73 20.47
N VAL A 67 2.77 13.91 19.18
CA VAL A 67 3.64 13.48 18.08
C VAL A 67 3.76 14.55 16.99
N PRO A 68 4.93 14.72 16.36
CA PRO A 68 5.11 15.60 15.21
C PRO A 68 4.49 14.98 13.95
N VAL A 69 3.14 14.96 13.87
CA VAL A 69 2.34 14.25 12.88
C VAL A 69 2.79 14.54 11.44
N LEU A 70 3.04 15.82 11.10
CA LEU A 70 3.45 16.18 9.73
C LEU A 70 4.79 15.58 9.35
N ARG A 71 5.75 15.54 10.26
CA ARG A 71 7.07 14.93 10.03
C ARG A 71 6.94 13.42 9.83
N TYR A 72 6.22 12.74 10.71
CA TYR A 72 6.06 11.29 10.62
C TYR A 72 5.21 10.87 9.43
N LEU A 73 4.23 11.69 9.06
CA LEU A 73 3.47 11.50 7.84
C LEU A 73 4.36 11.65 6.60
N ALA A 74 5.19 12.69 6.55
CA ALA A 74 6.16 12.87 5.47
C ALA A 74 7.13 11.69 5.38
N ASN A 75 7.69 11.23 6.51
CA ASN A 75 8.57 10.05 6.55
C ASN A 75 7.86 8.81 5.99
N THR A 76 6.59 8.58 6.39
CA THR A 76 5.79 7.45 5.92
C THR A 76 5.55 7.51 4.42
N ILE A 77 5.17 8.68 3.90
CA ILE A 77 4.93 8.88 2.46
C ILE A 77 6.23 8.70 1.68
N VAL A 78 7.34 9.31 2.13
CA VAL A 78 8.66 9.17 1.47
C VAL A 78 9.08 7.71 1.42
N MET A 79 8.99 6.99 2.53
CA MET A 79 9.30 5.56 2.61
C MET A 79 8.43 4.76 1.64
N ALA A 80 7.11 4.88 1.71
CA ALA A 80 6.19 4.08 0.91
C ALA A 80 6.29 4.38 -0.59
N VAL A 81 6.43 5.66 -0.97
CA VAL A 81 6.63 6.07 -2.38
C VAL A 81 7.97 5.59 -2.90
N ALA A 82 9.06 5.74 -2.14
CA ALA A 82 10.38 5.31 -2.55
C ALA A 82 10.43 3.79 -2.78
N ILE A 83 9.85 3.00 -1.86
CA ILE A 83 9.76 1.55 -2.03
C ILE A 83 8.96 1.20 -3.28
N ALA A 84 7.76 1.74 -3.46
CA ALA A 84 6.91 1.44 -4.61
C ALA A 84 7.57 1.84 -5.94
N ALA A 85 8.24 2.99 -5.98
CA ALA A 85 8.97 3.45 -7.16
C ALA A 85 10.17 2.54 -7.50
N LEU A 86 10.97 2.17 -6.51
CA LEU A 86 12.10 1.24 -6.68
C LEU A 86 11.63 -0.13 -7.13
N GLN A 87 10.57 -0.65 -6.52
CA GLN A 87 9.97 -1.92 -6.93
C GLN A 87 9.54 -1.90 -8.40
N ILE A 88 8.89 -0.85 -8.86
CA ILE A 88 8.51 -0.71 -10.28
C ILE A 88 9.75 -0.59 -11.15
N ALA A 89 10.70 0.25 -10.78
CA ALA A 89 11.93 0.46 -11.55
C ALA A 89 12.71 -0.85 -11.73
N LEU A 90 12.77 -1.71 -10.73
CA LEU A 90 13.49 -2.99 -10.80
C LEU A 90 12.63 -4.12 -11.39
N ALA A 91 11.32 -4.12 -11.16
CA ALA A 91 10.42 -5.13 -11.72
C ALA A 91 10.26 -5.03 -13.24
N LEU A 92 10.35 -3.81 -13.81
CA LEU A 92 10.25 -3.61 -15.27
C LEU A 92 11.33 -4.36 -16.05
N PRO A 93 12.64 -4.15 -15.82
CA PRO A 93 13.67 -4.89 -16.53
C PRO A 93 13.69 -6.39 -16.19
N ALA A 94 13.43 -6.77 -14.93
CA ALA A 94 13.36 -8.17 -14.53
C ALA A 94 12.19 -8.90 -15.21
N GLY A 95 11.00 -8.30 -15.20
CA GLY A 95 9.82 -8.83 -15.88
C GLY A 95 10.00 -8.90 -17.39
N TYR A 96 10.65 -7.88 -17.99
CA TYR A 96 10.98 -7.86 -19.41
C TYR A 96 11.93 -9.00 -19.79
N ALA A 97 13.03 -9.18 -19.06
CA ALA A 97 13.96 -10.27 -19.32
C ALA A 97 13.26 -11.64 -19.24
N LEU A 98 12.42 -11.84 -18.20
CA LEU A 98 11.67 -13.08 -18.00
C LEU A 98 10.49 -13.27 -18.97
N ALA A 99 9.96 -12.23 -19.60
CA ALA A 99 8.92 -12.34 -20.61
C ALA A 99 9.50 -12.49 -22.02
N LYS A 100 10.37 -11.60 -22.44
CA LYS A 100 10.72 -11.33 -23.85
C LYS A 100 12.11 -11.80 -24.26
N LEU A 101 13.07 -11.90 -23.34
CA LEU A 101 14.41 -12.36 -23.71
C LEU A 101 14.52 -13.90 -23.68
N HIS A 102 15.43 -14.42 -24.50
CA HIS A 102 15.80 -15.83 -24.54
C HIS A 102 17.20 -15.99 -23.90
N PHE A 103 17.28 -16.70 -22.79
CA PHE A 103 18.54 -16.99 -22.11
C PHE A 103 18.50 -18.33 -21.39
N ALA A 104 19.67 -18.94 -21.20
CA ALA A 104 19.79 -20.20 -20.46
C ALA A 104 19.38 -19.98 -18.99
N GLY A 105 18.59 -20.91 -18.44
CA GLY A 105 18.13 -20.83 -17.05
C GLY A 105 16.88 -19.96 -16.82
N LYS A 106 16.27 -19.37 -17.85
CA LYS A 106 15.06 -18.52 -17.72
C LYS A 106 13.96 -19.16 -16.87
N ARG A 107 13.71 -20.48 -17.07
CA ARG A 107 12.69 -21.23 -16.30
C ARG A 107 13.07 -21.30 -14.82
N ALA A 108 14.33 -21.64 -14.53
CA ALA A 108 14.84 -21.70 -13.14
C ALA A 108 14.79 -20.33 -12.45
N ALA A 109 15.19 -19.25 -13.14
CA ALA A 109 15.09 -17.89 -12.63
C ALA A 109 13.65 -17.50 -12.31
N PHE A 110 12.70 -17.83 -13.19
CA PHE A 110 11.29 -17.55 -12.92
C PHE A 110 10.73 -18.40 -11.77
N THR A 111 11.11 -19.68 -11.69
CA THR A 111 10.73 -20.56 -10.57
C THR A 111 11.26 -20.00 -9.26
N LEU A 112 12.49 -19.46 -9.24
CA LEU A 112 13.06 -18.81 -8.04
C LEU A 112 12.23 -17.57 -7.63
N VAL A 113 11.82 -16.73 -8.60
CA VAL A 113 10.93 -15.59 -8.31
C VAL A 113 9.63 -16.07 -7.67
N LEU A 114 9.03 -17.16 -8.18
CA LEU A 114 7.81 -17.72 -7.58
C LEU A 114 8.06 -18.32 -6.19
N ALA A 115 9.20 -18.98 -5.99
CA ALA A 115 9.58 -19.52 -4.68
C ALA A 115 9.75 -18.42 -3.63
N CYS A 116 10.31 -17.26 -4.01
CA CYS A 116 10.42 -16.11 -3.11
C CYS A 116 9.06 -15.59 -2.62
N LEU A 117 7.97 -15.78 -3.38
CA LEU A 117 6.62 -15.40 -2.95
C LEU A 117 6.09 -16.27 -1.80
N LEU A 118 6.64 -17.47 -1.63
CA LEU A 118 6.22 -18.42 -0.60
C LEU A 118 6.98 -18.22 0.73
N ILE A 119 8.05 -17.42 0.72
CA ILE A 119 8.86 -17.17 1.91
C ILE A 119 8.18 -16.08 2.75
N PRO A 120 7.74 -16.39 4.00
CA PRO A 120 7.19 -15.37 4.88
C PRO A 120 8.24 -14.32 5.23
N ALA A 121 7.89 -13.04 5.16
CA ALA A 121 8.81 -11.94 5.49
C ALA A 121 9.36 -12.03 6.93
N GLN A 122 8.61 -12.64 7.85
CA GLN A 122 9.01 -12.85 9.24
C GLN A 122 10.24 -13.76 9.38
N VAL A 123 10.42 -14.72 8.47
CA VAL A 123 11.58 -15.64 8.51
C VAL A 123 12.88 -14.90 8.14
N THR A 124 12.80 -13.93 7.23
CA THR A 124 13.96 -13.17 6.76
C THR A 124 14.28 -11.97 7.64
N PHE A 125 13.43 -11.66 8.63
CA PHE A 125 13.58 -10.49 9.47
C PHE A 125 14.91 -10.43 10.21
N VAL A 126 15.26 -11.48 10.99
CA VAL A 126 16.48 -11.48 11.83
C VAL A 126 17.75 -11.36 11.00
N PRO A 127 17.96 -12.15 9.93
CA PRO A 127 19.09 -11.97 9.03
C PRO A 127 19.23 -10.56 8.46
N ILE A 128 18.13 -9.97 7.99
CA ILE A 128 18.15 -8.63 7.40
C ILE A 128 18.47 -7.58 8.47
N PHE A 129 17.89 -7.70 9.67
CA PHE A 129 18.19 -6.80 10.79
C PHE A 129 19.67 -6.81 11.14
N THR A 130 20.28 -7.99 11.28
CA THR A 130 21.71 -8.12 11.62
C THR A 130 22.61 -7.57 10.51
N MET A 131 22.28 -7.79 9.24
CA MET A 131 23.01 -7.24 8.10
C MET A 131 22.95 -5.70 8.07
N LEU A 132 21.77 -5.12 8.27
CA LEU A 132 21.61 -3.67 8.31
C LEU A 132 22.27 -3.04 9.53
N GLY A 133 22.25 -3.73 10.68
CA GLY A 133 22.97 -3.34 11.89
C GLY A 133 24.47 -3.30 11.67
N ALA A 134 25.05 -4.36 11.09
CA ALA A 134 26.45 -4.44 10.74
C ALA A 134 26.87 -3.36 9.71
N ALA A 135 25.96 -2.98 8.79
CA ALA A 135 26.19 -1.91 7.84
C ALA A 135 25.98 -0.49 8.41
N GLY A 136 25.61 -0.34 9.69
CA GLY A 136 25.36 0.95 10.32
C GLY A 136 24.12 1.70 9.76
N LEU A 137 23.19 0.98 9.13
CA LEU A 137 22.00 1.57 8.49
C LEU A 137 20.79 1.69 9.40
N VAL A 138 20.81 1.08 10.61
CA VAL A 138 19.71 1.22 11.59
C VAL A 138 19.41 2.70 11.82
N ASN A 139 18.14 3.04 11.95
CA ASN A 139 17.65 4.41 12.13
C ASN A 139 17.93 5.33 10.93
N THR A 140 17.88 4.79 9.72
CA THR A 140 17.97 5.53 8.45
C THR A 140 16.85 5.13 7.49
N PHE A 141 16.56 5.98 6.52
CA PHE A 141 15.69 5.60 5.39
C PHE A 141 16.23 4.42 4.60
N GLY A 142 17.55 4.22 4.57
CA GLY A 142 18.19 3.05 3.96
C GLY A 142 17.67 1.75 4.56
N ALA A 143 17.60 1.66 5.90
CA ALA A 143 17.06 0.48 6.58
C ALA A 143 15.56 0.25 6.31
N LEU A 144 14.80 1.34 6.11
CA LEU A 144 13.37 1.24 5.86
C LEU A 144 13.03 0.89 4.40
N ILE A 145 13.90 1.24 3.44
CA ILE A 145 13.60 1.17 2.01
C ILE A 145 14.32 0.00 1.32
N LEU A 146 15.63 -0.18 1.56
CA LEU A 146 16.46 -1.13 0.80
C LEU A 146 15.98 -2.59 0.86
N PRO A 147 15.54 -3.13 2.00
CA PRO A 147 15.06 -4.51 2.07
C PRO A 147 13.85 -4.80 1.18
N PHE A 148 13.07 -3.77 0.88
CA PHE A 148 11.84 -3.86 0.10
C PHE A 148 11.99 -3.34 -1.34
N ALA A 149 13.19 -2.91 -1.75
CA ALA A 149 13.42 -2.33 -3.08
C ALA A 149 13.09 -3.31 -4.23
N VAL A 150 13.23 -4.61 -4.00
CA VAL A 150 12.92 -5.66 -4.97
C VAL A 150 11.62 -6.36 -4.58
N SER A 151 10.74 -6.61 -5.56
CA SER A 151 9.47 -7.30 -5.36
C SER A 151 9.34 -8.48 -6.31
N ALA A 152 9.29 -9.70 -5.76
CA ALA A 152 8.98 -10.90 -6.54
C ALA A 152 7.57 -10.81 -7.14
N PHE A 153 6.60 -10.28 -6.38
CA PHE A 153 5.23 -10.05 -6.87
C PHE A 153 5.20 -9.03 -8.02
N GLY A 154 5.93 -7.92 -7.88
CA GLY A 154 6.04 -6.92 -8.94
C GLY A 154 6.65 -7.50 -10.22
N THR A 155 7.74 -8.27 -10.09
CA THR A 155 8.38 -8.97 -11.21
C THR A 155 7.43 -9.95 -11.90
N PHE A 156 6.69 -10.75 -11.13
CA PHE A 156 5.68 -11.66 -11.64
C PHE A 156 4.58 -10.90 -12.39
N LEU A 157 4.03 -9.84 -11.79
CA LEU A 157 2.92 -9.06 -12.36
C LEU A 157 3.32 -8.40 -13.69
N VAL A 158 4.50 -7.77 -13.72
CA VAL A 158 5.05 -7.13 -14.93
C VAL A 158 5.30 -8.16 -16.02
N ARG A 159 5.90 -9.31 -15.67
CA ARG A 159 6.08 -10.40 -16.62
C ARG A 159 4.77 -10.85 -17.24
N GLN A 160 3.72 -11.08 -16.42
CA GLN A 160 2.41 -11.52 -16.93
C GLN A 160 1.78 -10.47 -17.86
N ALA A 161 1.93 -9.20 -17.54
CA ALA A 161 1.44 -8.12 -18.41
C ALA A 161 2.21 -8.06 -19.73
N LEU A 162 3.54 -8.22 -19.71
CA LEU A 162 4.39 -8.20 -20.89
C LEU A 162 4.18 -9.40 -21.83
N LEU A 163 3.73 -10.55 -21.34
CA LEU A 163 3.38 -11.70 -22.19
C LEU A 163 2.26 -11.38 -23.19
N ASN A 164 1.41 -10.41 -22.87
CA ASN A 164 0.32 -9.98 -23.75
C ASN A 164 0.72 -8.86 -24.74
N VAL A 165 1.95 -8.36 -24.67
CA VAL A 165 2.46 -7.36 -25.61
C VAL A 165 3.02 -8.09 -26.84
N PRO A 166 2.61 -7.74 -28.06
CA PRO A 166 3.16 -8.32 -29.29
C PRO A 166 4.67 -8.12 -29.41
N ASP A 167 5.40 -9.13 -29.85
CA ASP A 167 6.86 -9.06 -30.02
C ASP A 167 7.27 -8.15 -31.18
N GLU A 168 6.40 -8.01 -32.17
CA GLU A 168 6.59 -7.14 -33.34
C GLU A 168 6.80 -5.67 -32.94
N LEU A 169 6.18 -5.20 -31.86
CA LEU A 169 6.38 -3.83 -31.35
C LEU A 169 7.80 -3.63 -30.82
N ILE A 170 8.35 -4.66 -30.18
CA ILE A 170 9.71 -4.62 -29.63
C ILE A 170 10.73 -4.71 -30.75
N GLU A 171 10.48 -5.57 -31.76
CA GLU A 171 11.32 -5.73 -32.93
C GLU A 171 11.35 -4.45 -33.76
N ALA A 172 10.20 -3.81 -34.02
CA ALA A 172 10.12 -2.55 -34.70
C ALA A 172 10.93 -1.45 -33.97
N ALA A 173 10.79 -1.35 -32.64
CA ALA A 173 11.57 -0.41 -31.83
C ALA A 173 13.10 -0.67 -31.92
N ARG A 174 13.52 -1.94 -32.02
CA ARG A 174 14.93 -2.30 -32.22
C ARG A 174 15.40 -1.93 -33.60
N MET A 175 14.59 -2.11 -34.67
CA MET A 175 14.91 -1.67 -36.02
C MET A 175 15.05 -0.16 -36.11
N ASP A 176 14.28 0.61 -35.31
CA ASP A 176 14.41 2.06 -35.16
C ASP A 176 15.64 2.48 -34.33
N GLY A 177 16.48 1.53 -33.89
CA GLY A 177 17.71 1.80 -33.13
C GLY A 177 17.48 2.12 -31.65
N ALA A 178 16.31 1.79 -31.07
CA ALA A 178 16.06 2.00 -29.64
C ALA A 178 16.90 1.04 -28.79
N SER A 179 17.55 1.56 -27.74
CA SER A 179 18.24 0.74 -26.75
C SER A 179 17.22 -0.03 -25.88
N GLU A 180 17.62 -1.16 -25.28
CA GLU A 180 16.76 -1.98 -24.42
C GLU A 180 16.13 -1.15 -23.27
N LEU A 181 16.89 -0.25 -22.63
CA LEU A 181 16.36 0.63 -21.60
C LEU A 181 15.29 1.59 -22.15
N ARG A 182 15.49 2.10 -23.37
CA ARG A 182 14.49 2.95 -24.03
C ARG A 182 13.23 2.16 -24.38
N ILE A 183 13.36 0.92 -24.80
CA ILE A 183 12.23 0.02 -25.03
C ILE A 183 11.48 -0.22 -23.71
N ILE A 184 12.18 -0.58 -22.64
CA ILE A 184 11.55 -0.89 -21.33
C ILE A 184 10.81 0.33 -20.76
N TYR A 185 11.50 1.46 -20.62
CA TYR A 185 10.93 2.62 -19.92
C TYR A 185 10.18 3.59 -20.84
N GLY A 186 10.58 3.70 -22.11
CA GLY A 186 10.00 4.64 -23.08
C GLY A 186 8.79 4.06 -23.82
N LEU A 187 8.81 2.76 -24.15
CA LEU A 187 7.74 2.10 -24.90
C LEU A 187 6.85 1.25 -24.00
N LEU A 188 7.42 0.29 -23.29
CA LEU A 188 6.64 -0.73 -22.55
C LEU A 188 6.04 -0.17 -21.26
N ALA A 189 6.76 0.62 -20.45
CA ALA A 189 6.23 1.18 -19.23
C ALA A 189 4.97 2.05 -19.45
N PRO A 190 4.89 2.94 -20.47
CA PRO A 190 3.65 3.62 -20.82
C PRO A 190 2.49 2.69 -21.19
N MET A 191 2.77 1.61 -21.93
CA MET A 191 1.74 0.62 -22.29
C MET A 191 1.21 -0.13 -21.08
N LEU A 192 2.06 -0.37 -20.08
CA LEU A 192 1.72 -1.07 -18.85
C LEU A 192 1.17 -0.14 -17.73
N ARG A 193 0.93 1.14 -18.01
CA ARG A 193 0.46 2.13 -17.00
C ARG A 193 -0.65 1.61 -16.08
N PRO A 194 -1.72 0.94 -16.57
CA PRO A 194 -2.77 0.46 -15.67
C PRO A 194 -2.26 -0.60 -14.67
N THR A 195 -1.42 -1.53 -15.13
CA THR A 195 -0.82 -2.57 -14.30
C THR A 195 0.16 -1.97 -13.28
N LEU A 196 1.02 -1.05 -13.73
CA LEU A 196 1.99 -0.39 -12.88
C LEU A 196 1.33 0.52 -11.85
N ALA A 197 0.26 1.24 -12.22
CA ALA A 197 -0.52 2.05 -11.28
C ALA A 197 -1.18 1.19 -10.19
N SER A 198 -1.76 0.05 -10.57
CA SER A 198 -2.34 -0.89 -9.62
C SER A 198 -1.27 -1.46 -8.67
N PHE A 199 -0.11 -1.84 -9.21
CA PHE A 199 0.99 -2.35 -8.39
C PHE A 199 1.55 -1.27 -7.46
N PHE A 200 1.72 -0.02 -7.95
CA PHE A 200 2.12 1.11 -7.12
C PHE A 200 1.19 1.30 -5.93
N LEU A 201 -0.12 1.29 -6.16
CA LEU A 201 -1.11 1.46 -5.10
C LEU A 201 -1.05 0.34 -4.07
N PHE A 202 -0.95 -0.91 -4.50
CA PHE A 202 -0.81 -2.05 -3.58
C PHE A 202 0.47 -1.94 -2.74
N SER A 203 1.61 -1.68 -3.38
CA SER A 203 2.88 -1.51 -2.70
C SER A 203 2.84 -0.32 -1.73
N PHE A 204 2.34 0.83 -2.20
CA PHE A 204 2.22 2.02 -1.37
C PHE A 204 1.36 1.75 -0.12
N ILE A 205 0.14 1.21 -0.29
CA ILE A 205 -0.76 0.95 0.84
C ILE A 205 -0.14 -0.05 1.81
N PHE A 206 0.51 -1.09 1.31
CA PHE A 206 1.17 -2.11 2.14
C PHE A 206 2.25 -1.48 3.02
N HIS A 207 3.19 -0.74 2.44
CA HIS A 207 4.29 -0.12 3.18
C HIS A 207 3.88 1.12 3.97
N TYR A 208 2.86 1.84 3.52
CA TYR A 208 2.29 2.97 4.26
C TYR A 208 1.71 2.55 5.62
N ASN A 209 1.09 1.37 5.69
CA ASN A 209 0.47 0.86 6.92
C ASN A 209 1.44 0.01 7.78
N ASP A 210 2.66 -0.21 7.32
CA ASP A 210 3.62 -1.01 8.07
C ASP A 210 4.09 -0.27 9.33
N TYR A 211 3.90 -0.90 10.47
CA TYR A 211 4.43 -0.41 11.74
C TYR A 211 5.55 -1.30 12.29
N PHE A 212 5.54 -2.60 11.93
CA PHE A 212 6.47 -3.57 12.51
C PHE A 212 7.91 -3.31 12.10
N TRP A 213 8.16 -3.12 10.80
CA TRP A 213 9.50 -2.86 10.31
C TRP A 213 10.08 -1.54 10.84
N PRO A 214 9.34 -0.41 10.80
CA PRO A 214 9.79 0.81 11.47
C PRO A 214 10.01 0.66 12.98
N LEU A 215 9.20 -0.14 13.68
CA LEU A 215 9.35 -0.38 15.12
C LEU A 215 10.75 -0.93 15.46
N VAL A 216 11.26 -1.85 14.66
CA VAL A 216 12.56 -2.49 14.94
C VAL A 216 13.74 -1.76 14.31
N MET A 217 13.50 -0.96 13.26
CA MET A 217 14.55 -0.26 12.52
C MET A 217 14.74 1.19 12.92
N THR A 218 13.86 1.79 13.75
CA THR A 218 13.98 3.19 14.14
C THR A 218 14.14 3.34 15.65
N THR A 219 15.12 4.11 16.09
CA THR A 219 15.41 4.34 17.52
C THR A 219 15.05 5.74 17.97
N ASP A 220 14.92 6.69 17.04
CA ASP A 220 14.59 8.09 17.32
C ASP A 220 13.59 8.66 16.29
N ASP A 221 13.27 9.94 16.45
CA ASP A 221 12.24 10.64 15.67
C ASP A 221 12.67 11.04 14.25
N ARG A 222 13.91 10.78 13.84
CA ARG A 222 14.43 11.23 12.53
C ARG A 222 13.71 10.57 11.38
N VAL A 223 13.52 9.25 11.44
CA VAL A 223 12.91 8.45 10.38
C VAL A 223 11.66 7.69 10.84
N ARG A 224 11.20 7.98 12.07
CA ARG A 224 9.98 7.36 12.61
C ARG A 224 8.78 7.62 11.71
N THR A 225 7.95 6.59 11.54
CA THR A 225 6.73 6.64 10.71
C THR A 225 5.48 6.91 11.54
N LEU A 226 4.43 7.41 10.91
CA LEU A 226 3.18 7.75 11.58
C LEU A 226 2.45 6.53 12.13
N PRO A 227 2.34 5.36 11.43
CA PRO A 227 1.74 4.15 12.00
C PRO A 227 2.41 3.71 13.30
N LEU A 228 3.76 3.74 13.34
CA LEU A 228 4.51 3.43 14.54
C LEU A 228 4.21 4.41 15.67
N ALA A 229 4.21 5.71 15.38
CA ALA A 229 3.94 6.73 16.40
C ALA A 229 2.55 6.59 17.01
N ILE A 230 1.53 6.27 16.20
CA ILE A 230 0.16 6.05 16.69
C ILE A 230 0.09 4.76 17.52
N ALA A 231 0.78 3.70 17.12
CA ALA A 231 0.84 2.47 17.91
C ALA A 231 1.46 2.72 19.30
N LEU A 232 2.52 3.53 19.37
CA LEU A 232 3.18 3.90 20.63
C LEU A 232 2.30 4.79 21.53
N LEU A 233 1.35 5.57 20.97
CA LEU A 233 0.38 6.33 21.79
C LEU A 233 -0.52 5.40 22.63
N ARG A 234 -0.69 4.16 22.24
CA ARG A 234 -1.45 3.16 22.99
C ARG A 234 -0.77 2.79 24.31
N GLU A 235 0.56 2.81 24.34
CA GLU A 235 1.36 2.32 25.47
C GLU A 235 1.69 3.41 26.50
N GLN A 236 1.39 4.68 26.21
CA GLN A 236 1.70 5.81 27.08
C GLN A 236 0.64 6.01 28.15
N GLY A 237 0.95 5.60 29.42
CA GLY A 237 0.16 5.93 30.60
C GLY A 237 -0.56 4.77 31.28
N THR A 238 -1.42 5.09 32.26
CA THR A 238 -2.14 4.14 33.11
C THR A 238 -3.43 3.60 32.46
N GLY A 239 -3.35 3.21 31.19
CA GLY A 239 -4.49 2.66 30.48
C GLY A 239 -4.58 3.13 29.01
N VAL A 240 -5.32 2.37 28.19
CA VAL A 240 -5.43 2.69 26.75
C VAL A 240 -6.39 3.85 26.53
N ARG A 241 -5.88 4.95 26.02
CA ARG A 241 -6.66 6.14 25.63
C ARG A 241 -7.28 5.94 24.24
N TRP A 242 -8.30 5.12 24.15
CA TRP A 242 -8.92 4.70 22.89
C TRP A 242 -9.32 5.85 21.98
N HIS A 243 -9.88 6.95 22.50
CA HIS A 243 -10.25 8.12 21.72
C HIS A 243 -9.05 8.75 21.01
N VAL A 244 -7.88 8.81 21.68
CA VAL A 244 -6.63 9.36 21.11
C VAL A 244 -6.08 8.43 20.03
N VAL A 245 -6.05 7.13 20.28
CA VAL A 245 -5.62 6.13 19.30
C VAL A 245 -6.53 6.16 18.07
N MET A 246 -7.85 6.24 18.25
CA MET A 246 -8.80 6.33 17.14
C MET A 246 -8.64 7.65 16.36
N ALA A 247 -8.42 8.79 17.03
CA ALA A 247 -8.13 10.06 16.36
C ALA A 247 -6.84 9.98 15.53
N GLY A 248 -5.78 9.35 16.06
CA GLY A 248 -4.55 9.08 15.32
C GLY A 248 -4.79 8.22 14.07
N ASN A 249 -5.57 7.15 14.20
CA ASN A 249 -5.90 6.28 13.06
C ASN A 249 -6.78 6.99 12.01
N VAL A 250 -7.69 7.89 12.42
CA VAL A 250 -8.42 8.76 11.47
C VAL A 250 -7.45 9.62 10.68
N ILE A 251 -6.50 10.31 11.36
CA ILE A 251 -5.47 11.12 10.68
C ILE A 251 -4.64 10.24 9.74
N LEU A 252 -4.23 9.06 10.17
CA LEU A 252 -3.45 8.12 9.35
C LEU A 252 -4.21 7.68 8.09
N SER A 253 -5.54 7.50 8.16
CA SER A 253 -6.33 7.04 7.03
C SER A 253 -6.56 8.11 5.94
N LEU A 254 -6.49 9.41 6.27
CA LEU A 254 -6.78 10.50 5.33
C LEU A 254 -5.94 10.48 4.05
N PRO A 255 -4.60 10.31 4.08
CA PRO A 255 -3.80 10.27 2.86
C PRO A 255 -4.13 9.07 1.96
N VAL A 256 -4.42 7.91 2.56
CA VAL A 256 -4.80 6.70 1.80
C VAL A 256 -6.14 6.90 1.12
N LEU A 257 -7.12 7.49 1.82
CA LEU A 257 -8.43 7.82 1.26
C LEU A 257 -8.30 8.86 0.14
N ALA A 258 -7.48 9.89 0.30
CA ALA A 258 -7.20 10.88 -0.73
C ALA A 258 -6.54 10.24 -1.97
N LEU A 259 -5.54 9.37 -1.77
CA LEU A 259 -4.89 8.63 -2.85
C LEU A 259 -5.90 7.74 -3.60
N PHE A 260 -6.74 7.01 -2.85
CA PHE A 260 -7.77 6.16 -3.45
C PHE A 260 -8.78 7.00 -4.26
N ALA A 261 -9.26 8.12 -3.72
CA ALA A 261 -10.17 9.02 -4.41
C ALA A 261 -9.57 9.56 -5.73
N ALA A 262 -8.27 9.84 -5.74
CA ALA A 262 -7.55 10.27 -6.95
C ALA A 262 -7.37 9.13 -7.97
N ALA A 263 -7.09 7.90 -7.49
CA ALA A 263 -6.74 6.76 -8.31
C ALA A 263 -7.94 5.88 -8.74
N GLN A 264 -9.11 6.00 -8.10
CA GLN A 264 -10.27 5.13 -8.32
C GLN A 264 -10.68 4.98 -9.80
N ARG A 265 -10.59 6.07 -10.59
CA ARG A 265 -10.93 6.04 -12.01
C ARG A 265 -9.97 5.17 -12.83
N GLN A 266 -8.69 5.13 -12.47
CA GLN A 266 -7.67 4.32 -13.14
C GLN A 266 -7.84 2.85 -12.78
N ILE A 267 -8.15 2.55 -11.51
CA ILE A 267 -8.41 1.20 -11.01
C ILE A 267 -9.65 0.61 -11.73
N LEU A 268 -10.74 1.37 -11.79
CA LEU A 268 -11.96 0.93 -12.46
C LEU A 268 -11.72 0.63 -13.95
N ARG A 269 -10.95 1.47 -14.66
CA ARG A 269 -10.59 1.21 -16.07
C ARG A 269 -9.75 -0.05 -16.23
N ALA A 270 -8.82 -0.34 -15.32
CA ALA A 270 -8.00 -1.53 -15.37
C ALA A 270 -8.82 -2.82 -15.17
N VAL A 271 -9.85 -2.77 -14.34
CA VAL A 271 -10.77 -3.89 -14.09
C VAL A 271 -11.73 -4.10 -15.25
N THR A 272 -12.32 -3.02 -15.80
CA THR A 272 -13.30 -3.11 -16.89
C THR A 272 -12.65 -3.44 -18.23
N ALA A 273 -11.41 -3.04 -18.49
CA ALA A 273 -10.69 -3.40 -19.72
C ALA A 273 -10.34 -4.90 -19.82
N ARG A 274 -10.41 -5.67 -18.72
CA ARG A 274 -10.25 -7.14 -18.72
C ARG A 274 -11.56 -7.89 -18.89
N ALA A 275 -12.70 -7.21 -18.86
CA ALA A 275 -14.03 -7.82 -18.97
C ALA A 275 -14.61 -7.75 -20.39
N ILE A 276 -13.86 -7.23 -21.36
CA ILE A 276 -14.15 -7.21 -22.79
C ILE A 276 -13.08 -8.01 -23.54
#